data_ecc00e28a237994507bde04abfffdc41
#
_entry.id   ecc00e28a237994507bde04abfffdc41
#
_cell.length_a   1.000
_cell.length_b   1.000
_cell.length_c   1.000
_cell.angle_alpha   90.00
_cell.angle_beta   90.00
_cell.angle_gamma   90.00
#
_symmetry.space_group_name_H-M   'P 1'
#
loop_
_entity.id
_entity.type
_entity.pdbx_description
1 polymer ?
#
loop_
_entity_poly.entity_id
_entity_poly.type
_entity_poly.pdbx_seq_one_letter_code
_entity_poly.pdbx_strand_id
1 'polypeptide(L)'
;MPNIITAAQLRSVLGVSSSLYDDAYLNDIIDTAEQVILPLLIQNSTAVVEYKLETNVATFFTRRTHPFVVGQSIVVTGLPAPFTATHTLTVVTDSSFSAALTSSDVTRRQIIPNGMATLSGYSASTLYVGNASIESAIYAVSIEVFQSRTAAGGQIEGLDFQSSPYRMGRSLQNRVIGLLGNYVDVDVMIGG
;
A
#
# COMPACT_ATOMS: atom_id res chain seq x y z
N MET A 1 -8.47 5.06 6.08
CA MET A 1 -8.58 6.51 5.77
C MET A 1 -7.67 6.81 4.61
N PRO A 2 -8.13 7.53 3.58
CA PRO A 2 -7.29 7.90 2.44
C PRO A 2 -6.08 8.73 2.90
N ASN A 3 -4.96 8.54 2.19
CA ASN A 3 -3.67 9.14 2.56
C ASN A 3 -3.18 10.16 1.52
N ILE A 4 -3.56 10.00 0.25
CA ILE A 4 -3.02 10.79 -0.86
C ILE A 4 -3.97 11.94 -1.24
N ILE A 5 -5.26 11.65 -1.41
CA ILE A 5 -6.28 12.67 -1.70
C ILE A 5 -7.38 12.66 -0.65
N THR A 6 -8.10 13.75 -0.52
CA THR A 6 -9.19 13.91 0.45
C THR A 6 -10.57 13.80 -0.19
N ALA A 7 -11.60 13.48 0.60
CA ALA A 7 -13.00 13.49 0.15
C ALA A 7 -13.42 14.86 -0.41
N ALA A 8 -12.92 15.95 0.15
CA ALA A 8 -13.22 17.30 -0.34
C ALA A 8 -12.64 17.55 -1.73
N GLN A 9 -11.42 17.08 -1.99
CA GLN A 9 -10.78 17.15 -3.32
C GLN A 9 -11.54 16.30 -4.33
N LEU A 10 -11.87 15.04 -4.00
CA LEU A 10 -12.63 14.16 -4.90
C LEU A 10 -14.01 14.75 -5.19
N ARG A 11 -14.70 15.30 -4.18
CA ARG A 11 -16.00 15.96 -4.33
C ARG A 11 -15.93 17.11 -5.32
N SER A 12 -14.89 17.93 -5.23
CA SER A 12 -14.66 19.05 -6.16
C SER A 12 -14.49 18.57 -7.59
N VAL A 13 -13.75 17.50 -7.80
CA VAL A 13 -13.54 16.90 -9.14
C VAL A 13 -14.82 16.30 -9.71
N LEU A 14 -15.60 15.60 -8.87
CA LEU A 14 -16.88 15.00 -9.28
C LEU A 14 -18.01 16.03 -9.49
N GLY A 15 -17.89 17.25 -8.93
CA GLY A 15 -18.93 18.26 -8.98
C GLY A 15 -20.20 17.89 -8.19
N VAL A 16 -20.08 17.07 -7.15
CA VAL A 16 -21.22 16.59 -6.36
C VAL A 16 -21.34 17.30 -5.01
N SER A 17 -22.55 17.34 -4.45
CA SER A 17 -22.80 18.00 -3.16
C SER A 17 -22.54 17.06 -1.97
N SER A 18 -22.17 17.66 -0.83
CA SER A 18 -21.98 16.94 0.43
C SER A 18 -23.28 16.40 1.04
N SER A 19 -24.43 16.94 0.61
CA SER A 19 -25.73 16.46 1.06
C SER A 19 -26.18 15.16 0.39
N LEU A 20 -25.62 14.85 -0.79
CA LEU A 20 -25.91 13.61 -1.51
C LEU A 20 -24.84 12.52 -1.25
N TYR A 21 -23.59 12.94 -1.13
CA TYR A 21 -22.46 12.04 -0.92
C TYR A 21 -21.60 12.55 0.23
N ASP A 22 -21.69 11.91 1.38
CA ASP A 22 -20.93 12.28 2.56
C ASP A 22 -19.44 11.93 2.46
N ASP A 23 -18.65 12.39 3.41
CA ASP A 23 -17.20 12.15 3.42
C ASP A 23 -16.87 10.68 3.61
N ALA A 24 -17.68 9.93 4.36
CA ALA A 24 -17.45 8.52 4.61
C ALA A 24 -17.58 7.71 3.31
N TYR A 25 -18.60 8.00 2.51
CA TYR A 25 -18.80 7.35 1.20
C TYR A 25 -17.68 7.66 0.22
N LEU A 26 -17.25 8.92 0.13
CA LEU A 26 -16.14 9.30 -0.77
C LEU A 26 -14.80 8.76 -0.29
N ASN A 27 -14.56 8.72 1.02
CA ASN A 27 -13.34 8.11 1.58
C ASN A 27 -13.26 6.61 1.27
N ASP A 28 -14.36 5.87 1.31
CA ASP A 28 -14.38 4.45 0.94
C ASP A 28 -14.02 4.22 -0.54
N ILE A 29 -14.45 5.13 -1.42
CA ILE A 29 -14.07 5.12 -2.83
C ILE A 29 -12.59 5.40 -3.01
N ILE A 30 -12.06 6.42 -2.31
CA ILE A 30 -10.63 6.78 -2.36
C ILE A 30 -9.79 5.64 -1.78
N ASP A 31 -10.17 5.08 -0.63
CA ASP A 31 -9.47 3.93 -0.03
C ASP A 31 -9.41 2.75 -1.02
N THR A 32 -10.49 2.50 -1.78
CA THR A 32 -10.51 1.48 -2.82
C THR A 32 -9.52 1.80 -3.95
N ALA A 33 -9.47 3.04 -4.41
CA ALA A 33 -8.55 3.47 -5.47
C ALA A 33 -7.08 3.41 -5.00
N GLU A 34 -6.80 3.85 -3.78
CA GLU A 34 -5.46 3.79 -3.19
C GLU A 34 -4.99 2.33 -3.02
N GLN A 35 -5.85 1.42 -2.59
CA GLN A 35 -5.53 -0.01 -2.49
C GLN A 35 -5.19 -0.65 -3.84
N VAL A 36 -5.70 -0.13 -4.94
CA VAL A 36 -5.38 -0.59 -6.29
C VAL A 36 -4.07 0.02 -6.79
N ILE A 37 -3.81 1.29 -6.51
CA ILE A 37 -2.67 2.03 -7.07
C ILE A 37 -1.41 1.90 -6.24
N LEU A 38 -1.48 2.07 -4.91
CA LEU A 38 -0.29 2.10 -4.07
C LEU A 38 0.58 0.83 -4.17
N PRO A 39 0.02 -0.39 -4.32
CA PRO A 39 0.85 -1.59 -4.52
C PRO A 39 1.63 -1.62 -5.83
N LEU A 40 1.24 -0.82 -6.83
CA LEU A 40 1.93 -0.72 -8.11
C LEU A 40 3.12 0.24 -8.08
N LEU A 41 3.22 1.05 -7.04
CA LEU A 41 4.25 2.08 -6.91
C LEU A 41 5.50 1.51 -6.25
N ILE A 42 6.65 2.11 -6.57
CA ILE A 42 7.91 1.83 -5.88
C ILE A 42 7.72 2.08 -4.38
N GLN A 43 7.90 1.03 -3.58
CA GLN A 43 7.76 1.08 -2.14
C GLN A 43 9.12 0.85 -1.48
N ASN A 44 9.47 1.68 -0.50
CA ASN A 44 10.60 1.42 0.36
C ASN A 44 10.19 0.49 1.51
N SER A 45 9.57 -0.65 1.17
CA SER A 45 9.05 -1.64 2.11
C SER A 45 9.24 -3.05 1.58
N THR A 46 9.24 -4.02 2.49
CA THR A 46 9.32 -5.45 2.16
C THR A 46 8.56 -6.28 3.18
N ALA A 47 8.03 -7.44 2.74
CA ALA A 47 7.38 -8.38 3.64
C ALA A 47 8.42 -9.17 4.45
N VAL A 48 8.24 -9.20 5.77
CA VAL A 48 9.01 -10.02 6.71
C VAL A 48 8.29 -11.35 6.90
N VAL A 49 8.92 -12.43 6.50
CA VAL A 49 8.33 -13.79 6.53
C VAL A 49 8.77 -14.59 7.74
N GLU A 50 9.97 -14.33 8.25
CA GLU A 50 10.53 -14.99 9.43
C GLU A 50 11.38 -14.02 10.24
N TYR A 51 11.55 -14.34 11.50
CA TYR A 51 12.40 -13.59 12.40
C TYR A 51 13.11 -14.52 13.40
N LYS A 52 14.23 -14.08 13.92
CA LYS A 52 14.94 -14.68 15.07
C LYS A 52 15.55 -13.59 15.94
N LEU A 53 15.88 -13.95 17.16
CA LEU A 53 16.71 -13.14 18.05
C LEU A 53 17.76 -14.06 18.66
N GLU A 54 19.00 -13.64 18.56
CA GLU A 54 20.15 -14.38 19.09
C GLU A 54 21.19 -13.38 19.58
N THR A 55 21.58 -13.51 20.84
CA THR A 55 22.62 -12.65 21.47
C THR A 55 22.33 -11.17 21.29
N ASN A 56 21.10 -10.72 21.59
CA ASN A 56 20.62 -9.34 21.44
C ASN A 56 20.68 -8.78 20.00
N VAL A 57 20.67 -9.66 18.99
CA VAL A 57 20.57 -9.29 17.57
C VAL A 57 19.31 -9.90 17.01
N ALA A 58 18.35 -9.05 16.63
CA ALA A 58 17.19 -9.46 15.86
C ALA A 58 17.56 -9.56 14.38
N THR A 59 17.21 -10.67 13.75
CA THR A 59 17.36 -10.86 12.30
C THR A 59 15.99 -11.11 11.70
N PHE A 60 15.67 -10.35 10.67
CA PHE A 60 14.42 -10.39 9.92
C PHE A 60 14.70 -10.94 8.53
N PHE A 61 13.93 -11.92 8.09
CA PHE A 61 14.06 -12.54 6.77
C PHE A 61 12.92 -12.09 5.86
N THR A 62 13.26 -11.74 4.62
CA THR A 62 12.31 -11.21 3.65
C THR A 62 12.03 -12.21 2.54
N ARG A 63 10.87 -12.09 1.91
CA ARG A 63 10.51 -12.96 0.80
C ARG A 63 11.23 -12.59 -0.50
N ARG A 64 11.54 -11.30 -0.69
CA ARG A 64 12.21 -10.75 -1.88
C ARG A 64 13.41 -9.92 -1.45
N THR A 65 14.28 -9.61 -2.38
CA THR A 65 15.33 -8.61 -2.19
C THR A 65 14.71 -7.28 -1.76
N HIS A 66 15.44 -6.50 -1.00
CA HIS A 66 14.95 -5.24 -0.46
C HIS A 66 16.02 -4.14 -0.63
N PRO A 67 15.61 -2.85 -0.71
CA PRO A 67 16.50 -1.74 -0.99
C PRO A 67 17.21 -1.18 0.25
N PHE A 68 17.10 -1.83 1.40
CA PHE A 68 17.67 -1.31 2.66
C PHE A 68 19.18 -1.40 2.68
N VAL A 69 19.81 -0.45 3.38
CA VAL A 69 21.26 -0.41 3.61
C VAL A 69 21.58 -0.23 5.10
N VAL A 70 22.77 -0.64 5.49
CA VAL A 70 23.25 -0.50 6.88
C VAL A 70 23.18 0.96 7.32
N GLY A 71 22.75 1.19 8.59
CA GLY A 71 22.62 2.51 9.19
C GLY A 71 21.24 3.16 8.98
N GLN A 72 20.39 2.63 8.08
CA GLN A 72 19.02 3.13 7.93
C GLN A 72 18.14 2.73 9.11
N SER A 73 17.16 3.58 9.41
CA SER A 73 16.07 3.27 10.34
C SER A 73 14.89 2.70 9.57
N ILE A 74 14.38 1.57 10.01
CA ILE A 74 13.18 0.93 9.46
C ILE A 74 12.12 0.76 10.54
N VAL A 75 10.87 0.84 10.14
CA VAL A 75 9.71 0.52 10.98
C VAL A 75 9.25 -0.89 10.65
N VAL A 76 9.32 -1.79 11.62
CA VAL A 76 8.81 -3.16 11.51
C VAL A 76 7.45 -3.24 12.19
N THR A 77 6.47 -3.80 11.49
CA THR A 77 5.10 -3.99 11.99
C THR A 77 4.62 -5.41 11.75
N GLY A 78 3.54 -5.81 12.44
CA GLY A 78 2.92 -7.12 12.25
C GLY A 78 3.67 -8.30 12.86
N LEU A 79 4.70 -8.06 13.68
CA LEU A 79 5.41 -9.08 14.44
C LEU A 79 5.02 -9.01 15.93
N PRO A 80 5.26 -10.09 16.70
CA PRO A 80 5.13 -10.04 18.17
C PRO A 80 6.09 -9.02 18.79
N ALA A 81 5.72 -8.45 19.94
CA ALA A 81 6.66 -7.66 20.73
C ALA A 81 7.85 -8.56 21.17
N PRO A 82 9.08 -8.03 21.21
CA PRO A 82 9.49 -6.65 20.97
C PRO A 82 9.93 -6.34 19.52
N PHE A 83 9.68 -7.22 18.56
CA PHE A 83 10.13 -7.08 17.17
C PHE A 83 9.41 -5.98 16.40
N THR A 84 8.14 -5.69 16.72
CA THR A 84 7.39 -4.55 16.17
C THR A 84 7.89 -3.26 16.80
N ALA A 85 8.79 -2.57 16.12
CA ALA A 85 9.41 -1.32 16.56
C ALA A 85 10.16 -0.64 15.39
N THR A 86 10.72 0.53 15.67
CA THR A 86 11.71 1.15 14.78
C THR A 86 13.09 0.61 15.11
N HIS A 87 13.80 0.12 14.12
CA HIS A 87 15.11 -0.50 14.22
C HIS A 87 16.14 0.20 13.36
N THR A 88 17.35 0.43 13.87
CA THR A 88 18.49 0.86 13.06
C THR A 88 19.26 -0.37 12.59
N LEU A 89 19.47 -0.48 11.28
CA LEU A 89 20.07 -1.66 10.65
C LEU A 89 21.58 -1.70 10.90
N THR A 90 22.05 -2.85 11.36
CA THR A 90 23.48 -3.12 11.62
C THR A 90 24.11 -4.05 10.59
N VAL A 91 23.32 -4.98 10.04
CA VAL A 91 23.73 -5.90 8.97
C VAL A 91 22.61 -6.00 7.96
N VAL A 92 22.95 -6.05 6.68
CA VAL A 92 22.00 -6.17 5.57
C VAL A 92 22.55 -7.17 4.54
N THR A 93 21.70 -8.06 4.07
CA THR A 93 21.92 -8.96 2.93
C THR A 93 20.76 -8.82 1.95
N ASP A 94 20.80 -9.48 0.80
CA ASP A 94 19.73 -9.39 -0.20
C ASP A 94 18.35 -9.81 0.32
N SER A 95 18.30 -10.77 1.26
CA SER A 95 17.07 -11.37 1.77
C SER A 95 16.90 -11.30 3.29
N SER A 96 17.76 -10.56 3.98
CA SER A 96 17.64 -10.37 5.42
C SER A 96 18.30 -9.08 5.89
N PHE A 97 17.86 -8.59 7.04
CA PHE A 97 18.50 -7.49 7.74
C PHE A 97 18.47 -7.74 9.24
N SER A 98 19.42 -7.16 9.96
CA SER A 98 19.54 -7.31 11.40
C SER A 98 19.67 -5.95 12.10
N ALA A 99 19.21 -5.92 13.33
CA ALA A 99 19.30 -4.77 14.21
C ALA A 99 19.56 -5.21 15.66
N ALA A 100 20.14 -4.32 16.46
CA ALA A 100 20.28 -4.56 17.89
C ALA A 100 18.89 -4.54 18.56
N LEU A 101 18.60 -5.57 19.36
CA LEU A 101 17.36 -5.70 20.11
C LEU A 101 17.63 -6.49 21.40
N THR A 102 17.61 -5.82 22.55
CA THR A 102 17.83 -6.47 23.84
C THR A 102 16.55 -7.18 24.28
N SER A 103 16.56 -8.51 24.22
CA SER A 103 15.48 -9.36 24.71
C SER A 103 15.98 -10.81 24.79
N SER A 104 15.15 -11.72 25.32
CA SER A 104 15.44 -13.15 25.37
C SER A 104 15.54 -13.74 23.96
N ASP A 105 16.46 -14.67 23.77
CA ASP A 105 16.67 -15.34 22.48
C ASP A 105 15.41 -16.01 21.99
N VAL A 106 15.16 -15.88 20.69
CA VAL A 106 14.03 -16.47 19.98
C VAL A 106 14.56 -17.26 18.79
N THR A 107 14.30 -18.56 18.76
CA THR A 107 14.61 -19.39 17.60
C THR A 107 13.91 -18.88 16.37
N ARG A 108 14.49 -19.11 15.19
CA ARG A 108 13.90 -18.71 13.90
C ARG A 108 12.46 -19.20 13.77
N ARG A 109 11.54 -18.29 13.50
CA ARG A 109 10.10 -18.55 13.40
C ARG A 109 9.52 -17.89 12.18
N GLN A 110 8.62 -18.61 11.52
CA GLN A 110 7.76 -18.05 10.48
C GLN A 110 6.64 -17.21 11.11
N ILE A 111 6.20 -16.17 10.42
CA ILE A 111 5.05 -15.35 10.80
C ILE A 111 3.97 -15.38 9.72
N ILE A 112 2.71 -15.61 10.13
CA ILE A 112 1.53 -15.63 9.27
C ILE A 112 0.39 -14.86 10.00
N PRO A 113 -0.18 -13.81 9.41
CA PRO A 113 0.24 -13.16 8.16
C PRO A 113 1.63 -12.54 8.28
N ASN A 114 2.29 -12.29 7.13
CA ASN A 114 3.61 -11.70 7.11
C ASN A 114 3.65 -10.35 7.80
N GLY A 115 4.76 -10.05 8.47
CA GLY A 115 5.06 -8.70 8.92
C GLY A 115 5.49 -7.80 7.75
N MET A 116 5.63 -6.50 8.03
CA MET A 116 6.09 -5.50 7.07
C MET A 116 7.24 -4.71 7.66
N ALA A 117 8.28 -4.50 6.88
CA ALA A 117 9.37 -3.56 7.18
C ALA A 117 9.32 -2.41 6.17
N THR A 118 9.33 -1.17 6.65
CA THR A 118 9.25 0.04 5.82
C THR A 118 10.35 1.01 6.23
N LEU A 119 11.00 1.64 5.26
CA LEU A 119 11.99 2.67 5.55
C LEU A 119 11.32 3.82 6.31
N SER A 120 11.89 4.21 7.45
CA SER A 120 11.32 5.24 8.32
C SER A 120 11.20 6.58 7.59
N GLY A 121 9.99 7.16 7.60
CA GLY A 121 9.68 8.41 6.90
C GLY A 121 9.44 8.27 5.38
N TYR A 122 9.51 7.06 4.81
CA TYR A 122 9.38 6.81 3.38
C TYR A 122 8.31 5.75 3.06
N SER A 123 7.20 5.76 3.79
CA SER A 123 6.03 4.97 3.38
C SER A 123 5.46 5.49 2.05
N ALA A 124 4.81 4.63 1.27
CA ALA A 124 4.19 5.04 0.01
C ALA A 124 3.20 6.19 0.22
N SER A 125 2.41 6.14 1.29
CA SER A 125 1.46 7.21 1.66
C SER A 125 2.13 8.54 2.02
N THR A 126 3.38 8.53 2.50
CA THR A 126 4.12 9.77 2.82
C THR A 126 4.89 10.28 1.60
N LEU A 127 5.46 9.35 0.82
CA LEU A 127 6.32 9.68 -0.32
C LEU A 127 5.56 10.32 -1.47
N TYR A 128 4.29 9.95 -1.66
CA TYR A 128 3.51 10.30 -2.85
C TYR A 128 2.43 11.36 -2.61
N VAL A 129 2.28 11.86 -1.40
CA VAL A 129 1.40 13.02 -1.13
C VAL A 129 1.90 14.25 -1.89
N GLY A 130 1.00 14.95 -2.60
CA GLY A 130 1.34 16.11 -3.42
C GLY A 130 1.96 15.79 -4.77
N ASN A 131 2.06 14.51 -5.16
CA ASN A 131 2.50 14.12 -6.49
C ASN A 131 1.33 14.14 -7.49
N ALA A 132 1.30 15.14 -8.36
CA ALA A 132 0.19 15.39 -9.28
C ALA A 132 -0.12 14.19 -10.21
N SER A 133 0.88 13.41 -10.63
CA SER A 133 0.68 12.25 -11.49
C SER A 133 -0.04 11.13 -10.75
N ILE A 134 0.35 10.88 -9.51
CA ILE A 134 -0.24 9.84 -8.67
C ILE A 134 -1.63 10.25 -8.19
N GLU A 135 -1.80 11.51 -7.78
CA GLU A 135 -3.13 12.06 -7.47
C GLU A 135 -4.08 11.91 -8.66
N SER A 136 -3.62 12.25 -9.88
CA SER A 136 -4.42 12.09 -11.10
C SER A 136 -4.80 10.64 -11.38
N ALA A 137 -3.91 9.69 -11.11
CA ALA A 137 -4.20 8.27 -11.26
C ALA A 137 -5.25 7.81 -10.23
N ILE A 138 -5.14 8.25 -8.98
CA ILE A 138 -6.13 7.96 -7.92
C ILE A 138 -7.48 8.60 -8.27
N TYR A 139 -7.52 9.85 -8.75
CA TYR A 139 -8.77 10.44 -9.24
C TYR A 139 -9.39 9.62 -10.36
N ALA A 140 -8.62 9.19 -11.35
CA ALA A 140 -9.13 8.41 -12.48
C ALA A 140 -9.80 7.12 -12.02
N VAL A 141 -9.18 6.38 -11.09
CA VAL A 141 -9.76 5.15 -10.52
C VAL A 141 -10.95 5.48 -9.61
N SER A 142 -10.86 6.51 -8.79
CA SER A 142 -11.97 6.93 -7.90
C SER A 142 -13.22 7.32 -8.69
N ILE A 143 -13.07 8.05 -9.80
CA ILE A 143 -14.19 8.42 -10.69
C ILE A 143 -14.84 7.17 -11.29
N GLU A 144 -14.06 6.22 -11.75
CA GLU A 144 -14.57 4.96 -12.31
C GLU A 144 -15.32 4.14 -11.27
N VAL A 145 -14.77 4.03 -10.04
CA VAL A 145 -15.44 3.36 -8.92
C VAL A 145 -16.74 4.07 -8.56
N PHE A 146 -16.73 5.40 -8.50
CA PHE A 146 -17.93 6.20 -8.23
C PHE A 146 -19.00 5.96 -9.30
N GLN A 147 -18.64 6.03 -10.58
CA GLN A 147 -19.55 5.80 -11.69
C GLN A 147 -20.13 4.37 -11.71
N SER A 148 -19.31 3.37 -11.42
CA SER A 148 -19.76 1.98 -11.35
C SER A 148 -20.78 1.76 -10.23
N ARG A 149 -20.61 2.41 -9.08
CA ARG A 149 -21.54 2.32 -7.95
C ARG A 149 -22.84 3.07 -8.19
N THR A 150 -22.76 4.24 -8.81
CA THR A 150 -23.95 5.07 -9.11
C THR A 150 -24.76 4.53 -10.29
N ALA A 151 -24.10 4.02 -11.34
CA ALA A 151 -24.77 3.38 -12.47
C ALA A 151 -25.55 2.12 -12.06
N ALA A 152 -25.00 1.31 -11.17
CA ALA A 152 -25.67 0.14 -10.63
C ALA A 152 -26.93 0.50 -9.81
N GLY A 153 -26.96 1.67 -9.16
CA GLY A 153 -28.13 2.19 -8.40
C GLY A 153 -29.23 2.78 -9.28
N GLY A 154 -28.95 3.13 -10.54
CA GLY A 154 -29.90 3.78 -11.45
C GLY A 154 -30.63 2.86 -12.45
N GLN A 155 -30.24 1.62 -12.56
CA GLN A 155 -30.84 0.63 -13.47
C GLN A 155 -31.15 -0.68 -12.75
N ILE A 156 -32.01 -0.67 -11.73
CA ILE A 156 -32.56 -1.89 -11.17
C ILE A 156 -33.84 -2.23 -11.95
N GLU A 157 -33.69 -2.72 -13.16
CA GLU A 157 -34.67 -3.56 -13.85
C GLU A 157 -33.95 -4.76 -14.45
N GLY A 158 -33.66 -5.78 -13.62
CA GLY A 158 -33.08 -7.05 -14.08
C GLY A 158 -32.46 -7.85 -12.95
N LEU A 159 -33.07 -8.99 -12.67
CA LEU A 159 -32.86 -9.90 -11.53
C LEU A 159 -31.48 -10.61 -11.50
N ASP A 160 -30.42 -10.09 -12.13
CA ASP A 160 -29.14 -10.81 -12.23
C ASP A 160 -27.91 -9.92 -12.01
N PHE A 161 -27.96 -9.02 -11.00
CA PHE A 161 -26.77 -8.25 -10.65
C PHE A 161 -25.95 -8.96 -9.56
N GLN A 162 -25.07 -9.88 -9.94
CA GLN A 162 -23.96 -10.28 -9.09
C GLN A 162 -22.98 -9.10 -9.04
N SER A 163 -22.74 -8.54 -7.85
CA SER A 163 -21.69 -7.56 -7.63
C SER A 163 -20.34 -8.19 -7.99
N SER A 164 -19.92 -7.97 -9.23
CA SER A 164 -18.59 -8.40 -9.67
C SER A 164 -17.54 -7.57 -8.89
N PRO A 165 -16.50 -8.18 -8.32
CA PRO A 165 -15.42 -7.41 -7.73
C PRO A 165 -14.88 -6.44 -8.79
N TYR A 166 -14.69 -5.17 -8.38
CA TYR A 166 -14.20 -4.14 -9.29
C TYR A 166 -12.92 -4.61 -9.98
N ARG A 167 -12.95 -4.68 -11.28
CA ARG A 167 -11.77 -4.94 -12.13
C ARG A 167 -11.57 -3.74 -13.04
N MET A 168 -10.39 -3.15 -12.94
CA MET A 168 -9.98 -2.06 -13.82
C MET A 168 -10.05 -2.50 -15.28
N GLY A 169 -10.86 -1.84 -16.11
CA GLY A 169 -10.91 -2.09 -17.55
C GLY A 169 -9.54 -1.84 -18.20
N ARG A 170 -9.19 -2.58 -19.25
CA ARG A 170 -7.88 -2.49 -19.93
C ARG A 170 -7.52 -1.05 -20.36
N SER A 171 -8.49 -0.26 -20.79
CA SER A 171 -8.28 1.14 -21.18
C SER A 171 -7.91 2.03 -19.99
N LEU A 172 -8.58 1.86 -18.86
CA LEU A 172 -8.27 2.58 -17.62
C LEU A 172 -6.90 2.15 -17.08
N GLN A 173 -6.59 0.84 -17.10
CA GLN A 173 -5.29 0.33 -16.67
C GLN A 173 -4.14 0.96 -17.47
N ASN A 174 -4.23 1.02 -18.79
CA ASN A 174 -3.22 1.65 -19.63
C ASN A 174 -3.06 3.14 -19.34
N ARG A 175 -4.18 3.85 -19.11
CA ARG A 175 -4.15 5.26 -18.75
C ARG A 175 -3.51 5.49 -17.37
N VAL A 176 -3.85 4.67 -16.40
CA VAL A 176 -3.26 4.73 -15.05
C VAL A 176 -1.76 4.46 -15.10
N ILE A 177 -1.32 3.40 -15.79
CA ILE A 177 0.11 3.10 -15.96
C ILE A 177 0.83 4.25 -16.65
N GLY A 178 0.22 4.87 -17.66
CA GLY A 178 0.76 6.04 -18.34
C GLY A 178 0.93 7.26 -17.42
N LEU A 179 -0.01 7.47 -16.49
CA LEU A 179 0.08 8.54 -15.48
C LEU A 179 1.16 8.24 -14.43
N LEU A 180 1.28 7.01 -14.00
CA LEU A 180 2.25 6.61 -12.98
C LEU A 180 3.70 6.68 -13.50
N GLY A 181 3.92 6.38 -14.78
CA GLY A 181 5.22 6.53 -15.44
C GLY A 181 6.37 5.87 -14.68
N ASN A 182 7.38 6.67 -14.30
CA ASN A 182 8.58 6.20 -13.61
C ASN A 182 8.36 5.77 -12.15
N TYR A 183 7.17 5.97 -11.60
CA TYR A 183 6.85 5.57 -10.22
C TYR A 183 6.36 4.12 -10.12
N VAL A 184 6.15 3.45 -11.26
CA VAL A 184 5.69 2.06 -11.28
C VAL A 184 6.83 1.12 -10.88
N ASP A 185 6.54 0.23 -9.95
CA ASP A 185 7.42 -0.89 -9.60
C ASP A 185 7.29 -1.99 -10.66
N VAL A 186 8.25 -2.06 -11.56
CA VAL A 186 8.25 -3.02 -12.68
C VAL A 186 8.37 -4.47 -12.17
N ASP A 187 9.07 -4.68 -11.06
CA ASP A 187 9.26 -6.02 -10.48
C ASP A 187 7.95 -6.60 -9.93
N VAL A 188 7.07 -5.75 -9.42
CA VAL A 188 5.72 -6.16 -9.00
C VAL A 188 4.85 -6.55 -10.20
N MET A 189 5.02 -5.89 -11.34
CA MET A 189 4.22 -6.16 -12.54
C MET A 189 4.65 -7.44 -13.28
N ILE A 190 5.91 -7.85 -13.18
CA ILE A 190 6.46 -9.03 -13.89
C ILE A 190 6.32 -10.30 -13.03
N GLY A 191 6.22 -10.17 -11.73
CA GLY A 191 6.22 -11.29 -10.78
C GLY A 191 4.84 -11.72 -10.27
N GLY A 192 3.74 -11.26 -10.88
CA GLY A 192 2.36 -11.61 -10.55
C GLY A 192 1.83 -12.79 -11.35
#